data_b686f569a039c0c6a593d8f9c864834a
#
_entry.id   b686f569a039c0c6a593d8f9c864834a
#
_cell.length_a   1.000
_cell.length_b   1.000
_cell.length_c   1.000
_cell.angle_alpha   90.00
_cell.angle_beta   90.00
_cell.angle_gamma   90.00
#
_symmetry.space_group_name_H-M   'P 1'
#
loop_
_entity.id
_entity.type
_entity.pdbx_description
1 polymer ?
#
loop_
_entity_poly.entity_id
_entity_poly.type
_entity_poly.pdbx_seq_one_letter_code
_entity_poly.pdbx_strand_id
1 'polypeptide(L)'
;MENTENNKPIDSSEKVEVKEVKKTKKSFKQITGTKKVRLWVIIILLAIVAVLFFFFKKARIALAVAFFALLAALGMEVSNKDYDMKTLMKTRSFEQSEVQRDSAGNVLYDIFGEITTDASKGKTANEYNCEDFGSQPEAQTFFEKVGGVGNDVNRLDGDKDGEACESLPKK
;
A
#
# COMPACT_ATOMS: atom_id res chain seq x y z
N MET A 1 23.67 62.47 18.39
CA MET A 1 23.97 61.56 19.51
C MET A 1 23.39 60.19 19.09
N GLU A 2 24.18 59.37 18.41
CA GLU A 2 25.02 58.35 19.02
C GLU A 2 24.15 57.33 19.77
N ASN A 3 24.14 56.08 19.52
CA ASN A 3 25.09 55.01 19.16
C ASN A 3 24.30 53.75 19.02
N THR A 4 24.67 52.69 18.55
CA THR A 4 25.82 51.94 18.07
C THR A 4 25.33 50.52 17.74
N GLU A 5 25.81 50.03 16.66
CA GLU A 5 25.95 48.61 16.23
C GLU A 5 26.14 47.60 17.37
N ASN A 6 25.56 46.48 17.21
CA ASN A 6 26.27 45.25 17.60
C ASN A 6 26.03 44.10 16.60
N ASN A 7 26.99 44.00 15.73
CA ASN A 7 27.13 42.95 14.75
C ASN A 7 27.88 41.79 15.42
N LYS A 8 27.29 40.62 15.54
CA LYS A 8 27.95 39.41 16.02
C LYS A 8 27.97 38.36 14.90
N PRO A 9 29.15 37.89 14.49
CA PRO A 9 29.26 36.93 13.37
C PRO A 9 28.73 35.56 13.76
N ILE A 10 27.89 35.00 12.89
CA ILE A 10 27.36 33.65 12.98
C ILE A 10 28.43 32.68 12.47
N ASP A 11 28.86 31.83 13.36
CA ASP A 11 29.84 30.79 13.19
C ASP A 11 29.44 29.82 12.05
N SER A 12 30.38 29.55 11.15
CA SER A 12 30.22 28.78 9.91
C SER A 12 30.36 27.26 10.06
N SER A 13 30.28 26.74 11.29
CA SER A 13 30.53 25.32 11.58
C SER A 13 29.29 24.41 11.56
N GLU A 14 28.06 24.96 11.46
CA GLU A 14 26.81 24.16 11.53
C GLU A 14 26.25 23.70 10.16
N LYS A 15 26.89 24.06 9.06
CA LYS A 15 26.39 23.73 7.70
C LYS A 15 26.95 22.45 7.08
N VAL A 16 27.87 21.75 7.72
CA VAL A 16 28.56 20.58 7.09
C VAL A 16 27.87 19.26 7.41
N GLU A 17 27.16 19.13 8.54
CA GLU A 17 26.62 17.83 8.99
C GLU A 17 25.28 17.45 8.38
N VAL A 18 24.51 18.41 7.86
CA VAL A 18 23.17 18.17 7.30
C VAL A 18 23.18 17.65 5.86
N LYS A 19 24.31 17.72 5.15
CA LYS A 19 24.39 17.29 3.74
C LYS A 19 24.70 15.80 3.54
N GLU A 20 25.32 15.14 4.50
CA GLU A 20 25.68 13.71 4.36
C GLU A 20 24.52 12.76 4.65
N VAL A 21 23.63 13.11 5.58
CA VAL A 21 22.47 12.29 5.95
C VAL A 21 21.38 12.23 4.85
N LYS A 22 21.34 13.22 3.96
CA LYS A 22 20.37 13.22 2.83
C LYS A 22 20.79 12.36 1.63
N LYS A 23 22.07 12.00 1.50
CA LYS A 23 22.55 11.25 0.34
C LYS A 23 22.33 9.73 0.45
N THR A 24 22.32 9.20 1.67
CA THR A 24 22.13 7.76 1.92
C THR A 24 20.66 7.33 1.85
N LYS A 25 19.69 8.22 2.15
CA LYS A 25 18.25 7.88 2.04
C LYS A 25 17.71 7.86 0.60
N LYS A 26 18.39 8.51 -0.35
CA LYS A 26 17.93 8.57 -1.76
C LYS A 26 18.26 7.31 -2.55
N SER A 27 19.30 6.55 -2.17
CA SER A 27 19.73 5.35 -2.87
C SER A 27 18.84 4.12 -2.59
N PHE A 28 18.27 4.02 -1.39
CA PHE A 28 17.47 2.84 -1.02
C PHE A 28 16.04 2.86 -1.58
N LYS A 29 15.47 4.05 -1.84
CA LYS A 29 14.10 4.21 -2.35
C LYS A 29 13.99 3.95 -3.87
N GLN A 30 15.09 3.93 -4.60
CA GLN A 30 15.11 3.77 -6.06
C GLN A 30 15.24 2.32 -6.53
N ILE A 31 15.63 1.40 -5.64
CA ILE A 31 15.89 -0.02 -5.98
C ILE A 31 14.60 -0.86 -6.00
N THR A 32 13.51 -0.43 -5.32
CA THR A 32 12.29 -1.23 -5.16
C THR A 32 11.17 -0.92 -6.16
N GLY A 33 11.40 -0.05 -7.13
CA GLY A 33 10.34 0.57 -7.93
C GLY A 33 9.92 -0.12 -9.22
N THR A 34 10.64 -1.11 -9.73
CA THR A 34 10.27 -1.78 -10.99
C THR A 34 9.95 -3.25 -10.76
N LYS A 35 8.87 -3.77 -11.38
CA LYS A 35 8.47 -5.20 -11.30
C LYS A 35 9.67 -6.13 -11.56
N LYS A 36 10.54 -5.80 -12.52
CA LYS A 36 11.76 -6.57 -12.83
C LYS A 36 12.73 -6.66 -11.65
N VAL A 37 12.92 -5.59 -10.90
CA VAL A 37 13.83 -5.59 -9.73
C VAL A 37 13.25 -6.44 -8.59
N ARG A 38 11.96 -6.35 -8.33
CA ARG A 38 11.28 -7.18 -7.31
C ARG A 38 11.41 -8.66 -7.64
N LEU A 39 11.16 -9.04 -8.90
CA LEU A 39 11.34 -10.41 -9.39
C LEU A 39 12.78 -10.92 -9.19
N TRP A 40 13.78 -10.13 -9.58
CA TRP A 40 15.18 -10.49 -9.39
C TRP A 40 15.56 -10.65 -7.93
N VAL A 41 15.06 -9.80 -7.04
CA VAL A 41 15.28 -9.91 -5.59
C VAL A 41 14.71 -11.23 -5.05
N ILE A 42 13.50 -11.60 -5.45
CA ILE A 42 12.88 -12.87 -5.02
C ILE A 42 13.69 -14.07 -5.52
N ILE A 43 14.15 -14.06 -6.77
CA ILE A 43 14.98 -15.14 -7.34
C ILE A 43 16.30 -15.27 -6.59
N ILE A 44 16.96 -14.17 -6.27
CA ILE A 44 18.21 -14.16 -5.51
C ILE A 44 17.98 -14.72 -4.10
N LEU A 45 16.89 -14.30 -3.43
CA LEU A 45 16.54 -14.83 -2.10
C LEU A 45 16.24 -16.32 -2.13
N LEU A 46 15.54 -16.81 -3.14
CA LEU A 46 15.31 -18.25 -3.35
C LEU A 46 16.63 -19.02 -3.50
N ALA A 47 17.56 -18.50 -4.29
CA ALA A 47 18.87 -19.11 -4.46
C ALA A 47 19.67 -19.17 -3.14
N ILE A 48 19.65 -18.08 -2.35
CA ILE A 48 20.31 -18.03 -1.03
C ILE A 48 19.68 -19.06 -0.09
N VAL A 49 18.34 -19.12 0.02
CA VAL A 49 17.64 -20.07 0.88
C VAL A 49 17.94 -21.52 0.48
N ALA A 50 18.00 -21.81 -0.84
CA ALA A 50 18.37 -23.13 -1.33
C ALA A 50 19.80 -23.53 -0.92
N VAL A 51 20.76 -22.62 -1.02
CA VAL A 51 22.15 -22.85 -0.58
C VAL A 51 22.19 -23.10 0.93
N LEU A 52 21.53 -22.25 1.73
CA LEU A 52 21.49 -22.38 3.18
C LEU A 52 20.84 -23.71 3.62
N PHE A 53 19.86 -24.22 2.88
CA PHE A 53 19.21 -25.50 3.14
C PHE A 53 20.22 -26.69 3.13
N PHE A 54 21.21 -26.63 2.26
CA PHE A 54 22.27 -27.65 2.22
C PHE A 54 23.22 -27.57 3.40
N PHE A 55 23.57 -26.36 3.86
CA PHE A 55 24.55 -26.15 4.92
C PHE A 55 23.97 -26.32 6.34
N PHE A 56 22.72 -25.94 6.57
CA PHE A 56 22.13 -25.87 7.91
C PHE A 56 21.14 -27.00 8.18
N LYS A 57 21.64 -28.20 8.57
CA LYS A 57 20.81 -29.38 8.86
C LYS A 57 19.74 -29.13 9.95
N LYS A 58 20.07 -28.34 11.00
CA LYS A 58 19.14 -28.03 12.11
C LYS A 58 18.02 -27.05 11.74
N ALA A 59 18.23 -26.23 10.72
CA ALA A 59 17.28 -25.22 10.28
C ALA A 59 16.44 -25.61 9.06
N ARG A 60 16.53 -26.86 8.60
CA ARG A 60 15.90 -27.31 7.35
C ARG A 60 14.40 -27.06 7.28
N ILE A 61 13.67 -27.28 8.37
CA ILE A 61 12.22 -27.08 8.38
C ILE A 61 11.88 -25.61 8.19
N ALA A 62 12.56 -24.71 8.93
CA ALA A 62 12.34 -23.27 8.79
C ALA A 62 12.72 -22.77 7.39
N LEU A 63 13.83 -23.28 6.84
CA LEU A 63 14.28 -22.92 5.48
C LEU A 63 13.33 -23.48 4.40
N ALA A 64 12.74 -24.64 4.60
CA ALA A 64 11.72 -25.19 3.69
C ALA A 64 10.46 -24.30 3.69
N VAL A 65 9.98 -23.90 4.87
CA VAL A 65 8.82 -22.98 4.99
C VAL A 65 9.12 -21.65 4.28
N ALA A 66 10.31 -21.08 4.51
CA ALA A 66 10.72 -19.84 3.84
C ALA A 66 10.82 -20.01 2.31
N PHE A 67 11.32 -21.14 1.84
CA PHE A 67 11.42 -21.45 0.41
C PHE A 67 10.03 -21.53 -0.24
N PHE A 68 9.07 -22.25 0.36
CA PHE A 68 7.72 -22.31 -0.17
C PHE A 68 6.99 -20.97 -0.10
N ALA A 69 7.22 -20.16 0.93
CA ALA A 69 6.68 -18.81 1.01
C ALA A 69 7.21 -17.90 -0.11
N LEU A 70 8.50 -18.00 -0.43
CA LEU A 70 9.11 -17.25 -1.55
C LEU A 70 8.62 -17.75 -2.91
N LEU A 71 8.38 -19.07 -3.08
CA LEU A 71 7.76 -19.61 -4.30
C LEU A 71 6.34 -19.09 -4.48
N ALA A 72 5.54 -19.03 -3.42
CA ALA A 72 4.19 -18.45 -3.47
C ALA A 72 4.23 -16.95 -3.84
N ALA A 73 5.14 -16.20 -3.24
CA ALA A 73 5.35 -14.78 -3.59
C ALA A 73 5.77 -14.60 -5.06
N LEU A 74 6.65 -15.46 -5.55
CA LEU A 74 7.05 -15.45 -6.97
C LEU A 74 5.86 -15.77 -7.89
N GLY A 75 5.05 -16.75 -7.52
CA GLY A 75 3.85 -17.12 -8.27
C GLY A 75 2.86 -15.98 -8.40
N MET A 76 2.62 -15.23 -7.32
CA MET A 76 1.77 -14.04 -7.35
C MET A 76 2.35 -12.91 -8.21
N GLU A 77 3.65 -12.66 -8.12
CA GLU A 77 4.31 -11.60 -8.92
C GLU A 77 4.31 -11.92 -10.42
N VAL A 78 4.47 -13.20 -10.79
CA VAL A 78 4.44 -13.64 -12.21
C VAL A 78 3.02 -13.69 -12.75
N SER A 79 2.06 -14.10 -11.95
CA SER A 79 0.65 -14.26 -12.36
C SER A 79 -0.08 -12.93 -12.51
N ASN A 80 0.46 -11.81 -11.98
CA ASN A 80 -0.24 -10.53 -11.85
C ASN A 80 -1.61 -10.62 -11.14
N LYS A 81 -1.85 -11.69 -10.40
CA LYS A 81 -3.06 -11.92 -9.61
C LYS A 81 -2.78 -11.61 -8.15
N ASP A 82 -3.54 -10.70 -7.60
CA ASP A 82 -3.51 -10.41 -6.18
C ASP A 82 -4.67 -11.14 -5.48
N TYR A 83 -4.43 -11.56 -4.24
CA TYR A 83 -5.43 -12.28 -3.45
C TYR A 83 -5.69 -11.53 -2.14
N ASP A 84 -6.96 -11.35 -1.81
CA ASP A 84 -7.34 -10.86 -0.49
C ASP A 84 -7.16 -11.95 0.56
N MET A 85 -6.16 -11.78 1.42
CA MET A 85 -5.81 -12.75 2.47
C MET A 85 -6.94 -12.96 3.49
N LYS A 86 -7.74 -11.93 3.77
CA LYS A 86 -8.88 -12.02 4.69
C LYS A 86 -9.94 -12.96 4.13
N THR A 87 -10.29 -12.78 2.87
CA THR A 87 -11.24 -13.64 2.14
C THR A 87 -10.67 -15.04 1.94
N LEU A 88 -9.37 -15.17 1.61
CA LEU A 88 -8.71 -16.47 1.46
C LEU A 88 -8.74 -17.29 2.76
N MET A 89 -8.47 -16.68 3.90
CA MET A 89 -8.53 -17.37 5.20
C MET A 89 -9.95 -17.79 5.57
N LYS A 90 -10.96 -17.01 5.17
CA LYS A 90 -12.37 -17.26 5.46
C LYS A 90 -12.96 -18.35 4.55
N THR A 91 -12.72 -18.27 3.25
CA THR A 91 -13.30 -19.15 2.23
C THR A 91 -12.45 -20.36 1.89
N ARG A 92 -11.13 -20.28 2.15
CA ARG A 92 -10.11 -21.25 1.74
C ARG A 92 -10.10 -21.53 0.23
N SER A 93 -10.57 -20.57 -0.56
CA SER A 93 -10.65 -20.65 -2.02
C SER A 93 -9.85 -19.51 -2.64
N PHE A 94 -8.87 -19.86 -3.46
CA PHE A 94 -8.10 -18.88 -4.22
C PHE A 94 -8.97 -18.16 -5.26
N GLU A 95 -9.89 -18.86 -5.89
CA GLU A 95 -10.78 -18.29 -6.89
C GLU A 95 -11.70 -17.20 -6.29
N GLN A 96 -12.23 -17.44 -5.09
CA GLN A 96 -13.09 -16.48 -4.38
C GLN A 96 -12.33 -15.36 -3.69
N SER A 97 -11.01 -15.43 -3.62
CA SER A 97 -10.16 -14.43 -3.00
C SER A 97 -9.35 -13.61 -4.01
N GLU A 98 -9.52 -13.85 -5.30
CA GLU A 98 -8.86 -13.09 -6.35
C GLU A 98 -9.41 -11.67 -6.39
N VAL A 99 -8.53 -10.67 -6.21
CA VAL A 99 -8.88 -9.24 -6.26
C VAL A 99 -9.24 -8.86 -7.69
N GLN A 100 -10.45 -8.38 -7.89
CA GLN A 100 -10.91 -7.93 -9.21
C GLN A 100 -10.36 -6.54 -9.52
N ARG A 101 -10.00 -6.34 -10.78
CA ARG A 101 -9.46 -5.08 -11.30
C ARG A 101 -10.16 -4.70 -12.59
N ASP A 102 -10.24 -3.40 -12.86
CA ASP A 102 -10.68 -2.88 -14.13
C ASP A 102 -9.60 -3.09 -15.24
N SER A 103 -9.92 -2.69 -16.47
CA SER A 103 -9.00 -2.76 -17.62
C SER A 103 -7.74 -1.90 -17.47
N ALA A 104 -7.77 -0.90 -16.59
CA ALA A 104 -6.63 -0.03 -16.27
C ALA A 104 -5.78 -0.57 -15.10
N GLY A 105 -6.22 -1.65 -14.44
CA GLY A 105 -5.54 -2.28 -13.33
C GLY A 105 -5.92 -1.72 -11.95
N ASN A 106 -6.96 -0.88 -11.85
CA ASN A 106 -7.44 -0.35 -10.57
C ASN A 106 -8.26 -1.41 -9.84
N VAL A 107 -8.12 -1.47 -8.51
CA VAL A 107 -8.88 -2.38 -7.65
C VAL A 107 -10.35 -1.98 -7.65
N LEU A 108 -11.23 -2.99 -7.72
CA LEU A 108 -12.68 -2.80 -7.60
C LEU A 108 -13.11 -3.03 -6.15
N TYR A 109 -14.00 -2.16 -5.70
CA TYR A 109 -14.59 -2.16 -4.35
C TYR A 109 -16.09 -2.38 -4.44
N ASP A 110 -16.68 -2.96 -3.41
CA ASP A 110 -18.12 -2.96 -3.21
C ASP A 110 -18.57 -1.67 -2.50
N ILE A 111 -19.90 -1.51 -2.33
CA ILE A 111 -20.51 -0.34 -1.68
C ILE A 111 -20.09 -0.18 -0.20
N PHE A 112 -19.57 -1.23 0.41
CA PHE A 112 -19.08 -1.20 1.80
C PHE A 112 -17.60 -0.89 1.90
N GLY A 113 -16.91 -0.59 0.78
CA GLY A 113 -15.47 -0.34 0.72
C GLY A 113 -14.62 -1.59 0.93
N GLU A 114 -15.19 -2.79 0.77
CA GLU A 114 -14.41 -4.03 0.75
C GLU A 114 -13.97 -4.34 -0.68
N ILE A 115 -12.80 -4.95 -0.83
CA ILE A 115 -12.30 -5.39 -2.14
C ILE A 115 -13.26 -6.46 -2.69
N THR A 116 -13.82 -6.21 -3.87
CA THR A 116 -14.74 -7.17 -4.47
C THR A 116 -14.02 -8.30 -5.20
N THR A 117 -14.60 -9.49 -5.11
CA THR A 117 -14.23 -10.66 -5.91
C THR A 117 -15.17 -10.86 -7.10
N ASP A 118 -16.20 -10.02 -7.25
CA ASP A 118 -17.17 -10.03 -8.34
C ASP A 118 -17.07 -8.74 -9.16
N ALA A 119 -16.42 -8.84 -10.32
CA ALA A 119 -16.19 -7.69 -11.21
C ALA A 119 -17.49 -7.04 -11.71
N SER A 120 -18.64 -7.76 -11.68
CA SER A 120 -19.93 -7.22 -12.12
C SER A 120 -20.59 -6.30 -11.10
N LYS A 121 -20.13 -6.33 -9.85
CA LYS A 121 -20.72 -5.59 -8.72
C LYS A 121 -19.80 -4.50 -8.16
N GLY A 122 -18.55 -4.46 -8.61
CA GLY A 122 -17.56 -3.52 -8.12
C GLY A 122 -17.37 -2.33 -9.04
N LYS A 123 -17.00 -1.20 -8.43
CA LYS A 123 -16.51 -0.01 -9.10
C LYS A 123 -15.13 0.35 -8.56
N THR A 124 -14.36 1.14 -9.30
CA THR A 124 -13.13 1.72 -8.75
C THR A 124 -13.46 2.76 -7.69
N ALA A 125 -12.52 3.02 -6.78
CA ALA A 125 -12.76 3.95 -5.66
C ALA A 125 -13.28 5.32 -6.12
N ASN A 126 -12.75 5.86 -7.21
CA ASN A 126 -13.08 7.18 -7.74
C ASN A 126 -14.39 7.24 -8.55
N GLU A 127 -15.04 6.12 -8.79
CA GLU A 127 -16.34 6.06 -9.49
C GLU A 127 -17.55 6.12 -8.52
N TYR A 128 -17.31 6.00 -7.22
CA TYR A 128 -18.35 6.15 -6.22
C TYR A 128 -18.62 7.62 -5.92
N ASN A 129 -19.90 7.98 -5.91
CA ASN A 129 -20.42 9.32 -5.57
C ASN A 129 -21.42 9.19 -4.43
N CYS A 130 -21.81 10.30 -3.80
CA CYS A 130 -22.80 10.29 -2.73
C CYS A 130 -24.15 9.68 -3.13
N GLU A 131 -24.52 9.74 -4.40
CA GLU A 131 -25.76 9.14 -4.94
C GLU A 131 -25.75 7.60 -4.95
N ASP A 132 -24.58 6.97 -4.86
CA ASP A 132 -24.45 5.51 -4.80
C ASP A 132 -24.82 4.94 -3.42
N PHE A 133 -24.88 5.78 -2.38
CA PHE A 133 -25.12 5.38 -1.00
C PHE A 133 -26.55 5.70 -0.55
N GLY A 134 -27.16 4.79 0.20
CA GLY A 134 -28.50 4.99 0.75
C GLY A 134 -28.54 5.88 1.98
N SER A 135 -27.41 6.05 2.67
CA SER A 135 -27.29 6.85 3.89
C SER A 135 -25.89 7.39 4.11
N GLN A 136 -25.79 8.46 4.90
CA GLN A 136 -24.49 9.05 5.29
C GLN A 136 -23.59 8.05 6.04
N PRO A 137 -24.07 7.22 6.98
CA PRO A 137 -23.23 6.21 7.62
C PRO A 137 -22.65 5.16 6.65
N GLU A 138 -23.37 4.81 5.57
CA GLU A 138 -22.82 3.92 4.54
C GLU A 138 -21.70 4.59 3.75
N ALA A 139 -21.92 5.85 3.32
CA ALA A 139 -20.90 6.65 2.65
C ALA A 139 -19.66 6.85 3.53
N GLN A 140 -19.86 7.14 4.82
CA GLN A 140 -18.77 7.28 5.80
C GLN A 140 -17.95 6.00 5.95
N THR A 141 -18.64 4.85 6.04
CA THR A 141 -17.98 3.54 6.14
C THR A 141 -17.10 3.25 4.92
N PHE A 142 -17.61 3.54 3.73
CA PHE A 142 -16.85 3.41 2.49
C PHE A 142 -15.64 4.35 2.48
N PHE A 143 -15.87 5.64 2.78
CA PHE A 143 -14.85 6.67 2.80
C PHE A 143 -13.67 6.31 3.71
N GLU A 144 -13.93 5.89 4.95
CA GLU A 144 -12.89 5.49 5.92
C GLU A 144 -12.07 4.29 5.47
N LYS A 145 -12.69 3.32 4.80
CA LYS A 145 -12.00 2.10 4.35
C LYS A 145 -11.17 2.31 3.10
N VAL A 146 -11.61 3.17 2.19
CA VAL A 146 -10.99 3.32 0.87
C VAL A 146 -9.92 4.42 0.86
N GLY A 147 -9.97 5.39 1.77
CA GLY A 147 -8.96 6.44 1.80
C GLY A 147 -9.02 7.36 3.01
N GLY A 148 -10.20 7.77 3.41
CA GLY A 148 -10.42 8.72 4.50
C GLY A 148 -9.93 10.13 4.19
N VAL A 149 -9.90 10.97 5.22
CA VAL A 149 -9.53 12.41 5.14
C VAL A 149 -8.19 12.66 4.44
N GLY A 150 -7.24 11.73 4.55
CA GLY A 150 -5.91 11.87 3.94
C GLY A 150 -5.84 11.52 2.46
N ASN A 151 -6.86 10.88 1.91
CA ASN A 151 -6.88 10.37 0.54
C ASN A 151 -8.31 10.25 -0.01
N ASP A 152 -9.05 11.34 0.01
CA ASP A 152 -10.40 11.44 -0.55
C ASP A 152 -10.34 11.46 -2.09
N VAL A 153 -10.16 10.26 -2.68
CA VAL A 153 -9.98 10.09 -4.14
C VAL A 153 -11.24 10.37 -4.94
N ASN A 154 -12.40 10.26 -4.32
CA ASN A 154 -13.72 10.39 -4.95
C ASN A 154 -14.50 11.63 -4.48
N ARG A 155 -13.91 12.47 -3.64
CA ARG A 155 -14.47 13.73 -3.14
C ARG A 155 -15.82 13.55 -2.42
N LEU A 156 -15.93 12.49 -1.64
CA LEU A 156 -17.09 12.25 -0.78
C LEU A 156 -17.14 13.24 0.39
N ASP A 157 -15.98 13.72 0.84
CA ASP A 157 -15.79 14.75 1.85
C ASP A 157 -15.40 16.07 1.17
N GLY A 158 -16.37 16.84 0.75
CA GLY A 158 -16.19 18.02 -0.09
C GLY A 158 -15.52 19.19 0.60
N ASP A 159 -15.73 19.41 1.90
CA ASP A 159 -15.18 20.48 2.70
C ASP A 159 -13.99 20.05 3.59
N LYS A 160 -13.70 18.76 3.59
CA LYS A 160 -12.53 18.14 4.28
C LYS A 160 -12.61 18.20 5.81
N ASP A 161 -13.80 18.11 6.34
CA ASP A 161 -14.04 18.04 7.78
C ASP A 161 -13.99 16.62 8.35
N GLY A 162 -13.97 15.59 7.49
CA GLY A 162 -13.92 14.18 7.83
C GLY A 162 -15.28 13.47 7.76
N GLU A 163 -16.35 14.19 7.45
CA GLU A 163 -17.69 13.64 7.26
C GLU A 163 -18.03 13.50 5.78
N ALA A 164 -18.20 12.27 5.32
CA ALA A 164 -18.52 12.00 3.93
C ALA A 164 -20.04 12.15 3.69
N CYS A 165 -20.41 12.78 2.55
CA CYS A 165 -21.76 12.86 2.03
C CYS A 165 -22.80 13.32 3.05
N GLU A 166 -22.55 14.43 3.74
CA GLU A 166 -23.40 14.99 4.79
C GLU A 166 -24.85 15.31 4.36
N SER A 167 -25.09 15.48 3.06
CA SER A 167 -26.42 15.71 2.49
C SER A 167 -27.32 14.48 2.51
N LEU A 168 -26.76 13.29 2.75
CA LEU A 168 -27.52 12.04 2.84
C LEU A 168 -28.23 11.87 4.19
N PRO A 169 -29.29 11.04 4.24
CA PRO A 169 -29.99 10.74 5.50
C PRO A 169 -29.05 10.12 6.54
N LYS A 170 -29.08 10.63 7.77
CA LYS A 170 -28.31 10.11 8.92
C LYS A 170 -29.04 8.93 9.62
N LYS A 171 -29.58 7.97 8.87
CA LYS A 171 -30.32 6.84 9.43
C LYS A 171 -29.54 5.54 9.32
#